data_f0241e1655eb2caa2bd6c03194e6ed05
#
_entry.id   f0241e1655eb2caa2bd6c03194e6ed05
#
_cell.length_a   1.000
_cell.length_b   1.000
_cell.length_c   1.000
_cell.angle_alpha   90.00
_cell.angle_beta   90.00
_cell.angle_gamma   90.00
#
_symmetry.space_group_name_H-M   'P 1'
#
loop_
_entity.id
_entity.type
_entity.pdbx_description
1 polymer ?
#
loop_
_entity_poly.entity_id
_entity_poly.type
_entity_poly.pdbx_seq_one_letter_code
_entity_poly.pdbx_strand_id
1 'polypeptide(L)'
;MRPFVLLAAALSSLAAQPLSFRVTLNPSIAPSGASGRLFVFLDKGSSARERIHVGFFPESVWLAAKEIPFWKPGQTIELDPNELAFPQAFAKAEKGDYVVMALLDPDHSFARERQDAGDFVSSVTILKNLDPANAAPVVLELNSVTPKVSAPSDTANSKAVEFESRALTAFWGRPIIMRAGVVLPAGHTKDSPPLPAVYHVHGFGGNYKEAFTKGESLAASIDSGEKLKAVHIFLDGNCPGGHHVFADSVNNGPWGKALTTELIPYLEQRFRLAPIPAGRFLTGHSSGGWSTLWLQVRYPDFFGGAWPTSPDSMDFRSFTGIDVTPESTQNAFLTKDGKPLNLVHFNGKDAMSMAEFSLLETVTGEIGGQLASFEWVFSPRGPDGRPLPLFNRATGALAPDVRQYWQRYEIARILRENWPALGPKLQGKIRLVIGAEDNFHLNEASSLFCGWLAEKGREDACEIIPERDHFNLHRPYKTYPKGLNQRIDDEMRAQWKKRR
;
A
#
# COMPACT_ATOMS: atom_id res chain seq x y z
N MET A 1 46.32 60.56 -37.96
CA MET A 1 45.21 59.65 -38.14
C MET A 1 45.37 58.50 -37.13
N ARG A 2 44.55 58.49 -36.06
CA ARG A 2 44.52 57.35 -35.07
C ARG A 2 43.34 56.49 -35.41
N PRO A 3 43.45 55.15 -35.42
CA PRO A 3 42.30 54.30 -35.66
C PRO A 3 41.47 54.17 -34.37
N PHE A 4 40.19 54.40 -34.49
CA PHE A 4 39.16 54.03 -33.48
C PHE A 4 38.97 52.53 -33.51
N VAL A 5 39.25 51.87 -32.39
CA VAL A 5 38.88 50.46 -32.19
C VAL A 5 37.48 50.49 -31.55
N LEU A 6 36.48 50.03 -32.30
CA LEU A 6 35.13 49.76 -31.79
C LEU A 6 35.19 48.42 -31.02
N LEU A 7 35.02 48.50 -29.70
CA LEU A 7 34.80 47.34 -28.85
C LEU A 7 33.32 46.92 -28.98
N ALA A 8 33.03 45.91 -29.76
CA ALA A 8 31.71 45.33 -29.79
C ALA A 8 31.52 44.48 -28.51
N ALA A 9 30.72 44.98 -27.58
CA ALA A 9 30.27 44.21 -26.45
C ALA A 9 29.28 43.14 -26.95
N ALA A 10 29.71 41.89 -26.96
CA ALA A 10 28.83 40.76 -27.19
C ALA A 10 27.93 40.61 -25.97
N LEU A 11 26.69 41.08 -26.06
CA LEU A 11 25.60 40.69 -25.18
C LEU A 11 25.26 39.23 -25.46
N SER A 12 25.88 38.31 -24.70
CA SER A 12 25.38 36.94 -24.66
C SER A 12 23.99 36.97 -24.07
N SER A 13 22.96 36.79 -24.90
CA SER A 13 21.62 36.50 -24.45
C SER A 13 21.71 35.21 -23.65
N LEU A 14 21.58 35.27 -22.32
CA LEU A 14 21.30 34.08 -21.53
C LEU A 14 20.01 33.50 -22.09
N ALA A 15 20.13 32.37 -22.80
CA ALA A 15 18.97 31.60 -23.20
C ALA A 15 18.19 31.26 -21.95
N ALA A 16 16.87 31.45 -21.99
CA ALA A 16 15.98 31.02 -20.93
C ALA A 16 16.22 29.54 -20.64
N GLN A 17 16.54 29.20 -19.43
CA GLN A 17 16.74 27.80 -19.00
C GLN A 17 15.61 27.38 -18.08
N PRO A 18 15.02 26.18 -18.29
CA PRO A 18 14.05 25.63 -17.34
C PRO A 18 14.65 25.47 -15.95
N LEU A 19 13.79 25.52 -14.94
CA LEU A 19 14.14 25.25 -13.55
C LEU A 19 14.98 23.98 -13.43
N SER A 20 16.08 24.03 -12.72
CA SER A 20 16.89 22.89 -12.31
C SER A 20 17.29 23.00 -10.84
N PHE A 21 17.74 21.92 -10.25
CA PHE A 21 18.13 21.87 -8.85
C PHE A 21 19.58 21.40 -8.71
N ARG A 22 20.32 22.11 -7.86
CA ARG A 22 21.67 21.72 -7.42
C ARG A 22 21.58 21.30 -5.95
N VAL A 23 21.65 20.00 -5.69
CA VAL A 23 21.50 19.45 -4.36
C VAL A 23 22.83 18.97 -3.84
N THR A 24 23.23 19.40 -2.64
CA THR A 24 24.48 19.01 -1.99
C THR A 24 24.18 18.11 -0.81
N LEU A 25 24.95 17.02 -0.65
CA LEU A 25 24.89 16.15 0.54
C LEU A 25 25.91 16.67 1.58
N ASN A 26 25.39 17.14 2.72
CA ASN A 26 26.24 17.68 3.78
C ASN A 26 27.11 16.58 4.39
N PRO A 27 28.45 16.74 4.42
CA PRO A 27 29.36 15.73 4.96
C PRO A 27 29.14 15.40 6.43
N SER A 28 28.56 16.32 7.21
CA SER A 28 28.34 16.09 8.64
C SER A 28 27.28 15.04 8.94
N ILE A 29 26.32 14.85 8.04
CA ILE A 29 25.23 13.85 8.21
C ILE A 29 25.48 12.55 7.44
N ALA A 30 26.37 12.56 6.44
CA ALA A 30 26.70 11.42 5.60
C ALA A 30 28.21 11.40 5.30
N PRO A 31 29.08 11.17 6.31
CA PRO A 31 30.55 11.22 6.14
C PRO A 31 31.09 10.14 5.21
N SER A 32 30.38 9.03 5.04
CA SER A 32 30.74 7.93 4.14
C SER A 32 30.06 8.04 2.76
N GLY A 33 29.27 9.08 2.51
CA GLY A 33 28.39 9.17 1.35
C GLY A 33 27.10 8.38 1.52
N ALA A 34 26.26 8.41 0.50
CA ALA A 34 24.98 7.72 0.47
C ALA A 34 24.61 7.24 -0.94
N SER A 35 23.66 6.35 -1.06
CA SER A 35 22.97 5.97 -2.30
C SER A 35 21.47 6.01 -2.05
N GLY A 36 20.67 6.05 -3.08
CA GLY A 36 19.23 6.03 -2.95
C GLY A 36 18.52 6.87 -4.01
N ARG A 37 17.26 7.13 -3.79
CA ARG A 37 16.42 7.91 -4.69
C ARG A 37 16.30 9.34 -4.20
N LEU A 38 16.85 10.28 -4.97
CA LEU A 38 16.74 11.71 -4.71
C LEU A 38 15.39 12.21 -5.23
N PHE A 39 14.65 12.89 -4.36
CA PHE A 39 13.43 13.61 -4.69
C PHE A 39 13.61 15.12 -4.55
N VAL A 40 12.90 15.86 -5.39
CA VAL A 40 12.62 17.28 -5.16
C VAL A 40 11.11 17.48 -5.23
N PHE A 41 10.58 18.13 -4.18
CA PHE A 41 9.17 18.47 -4.05
C PHE A 41 9.00 19.95 -4.29
N LEU A 42 8.03 20.32 -5.13
CA LEU A 42 7.63 21.70 -5.37
C LEU A 42 6.13 21.83 -5.08
N ASP A 43 5.76 22.68 -4.11
CA ASP A 43 4.36 22.86 -3.73
C ASP A 43 3.99 24.35 -3.78
N LYS A 44 2.79 24.63 -4.32
CA LYS A 44 2.31 25.99 -4.49
C LYS A 44 2.04 26.64 -3.13
N GLY A 45 2.61 27.83 -2.90
CA GLY A 45 2.42 28.56 -1.66
C GLY A 45 3.66 29.31 -1.20
N SER A 46 3.49 30.17 -0.21
CA SER A 46 4.55 31.04 0.30
C SER A 46 4.69 31.00 1.83
N SER A 47 3.99 30.09 2.49
CA SER A 47 4.05 29.92 3.93
C SER A 47 5.25 29.07 4.33
N ALA A 48 6.03 29.55 5.29
CA ALA A 48 7.09 28.75 5.90
C ALA A 48 6.47 27.49 6.55
N ARG A 49 7.09 26.34 6.31
CA ARG A 49 6.72 25.05 6.90
C ARG A 49 7.98 24.22 7.14
N GLU A 50 7.88 23.31 8.07
CA GLU A 50 9.01 22.44 8.41
C GLU A 50 9.27 21.40 7.30
N ARG A 51 8.20 20.86 6.69
CA ARG A 51 8.27 19.83 5.66
C ARG A 51 7.18 20.00 4.61
N ILE A 52 7.43 19.45 3.43
CA ILE A 52 6.42 19.22 2.41
C ILE A 52 5.96 17.77 2.55
N HIS A 53 4.70 17.57 2.89
CA HIS A 53 4.11 16.23 2.99
C HIS A 53 3.45 15.85 1.68
N VAL A 54 3.70 14.63 1.24
CA VAL A 54 3.09 14.04 0.04
C VAL A 54 2.13 12.95 0.50
N GLY A 55 0.84 13.15 0.25
CA GLY A 55 -0.19 12.15 0.49
C GLY A 55 -0.13 10.96 -0.48
N PHE A 56 -1.06 10.03 -0.32
CA PHE A 56 -1.23 8.94 -1.29
C PHE A 56 -1.54 9.49 -2.68
N PHE A 57 -2.37 10.54 -2.75
CA PHE A 57 -2.58 11.38 -3.93
C PHE A 57 -1.89 12.72 -3.70
N PRO A 58 -0.85 13.06 -4.46
CA PRO A 58 -0.09 14.31 -4.25
C PRO A 58 -0.78 15.52 -4.90
N GLU A 59 -1.97 15.88 -4.44
CA GLU A 59 -2.91 16.88 -4.99
C GLU A 59 -2.25 18.11 -5.66
N SER A 60 -1.48 18.89 -4.91
CA SER A 60 -0.82 20.13 -5.40
C SER A 60 0.71 20.01 -5.49
N VAL A 61 1.29 18.91 -5.00
CA VAL A 61 2.73 18.74 -4.91
C VAL A 61 3.28 18.14 -6.19
N TRP A 62 4.21 18.85 -6.81
CA TRP A 62 5.00 18.35 -7.92
C TRP A 62 6.21 17.59 -7.39
N LEU A 63 6.49 16.44 -7.96
CA LEU A 63 7.60 15.57 -7.59
C LEU A 63 8.53 15.38 -8.77
N ALA A 64 9.83 15.52 -8.54
CA ALA A 64 10.84 15.05 -9.49
C ALA A 64 11.79 14.09 -8.78
N ALA A 65 12.30 13.09 -9.51
CA ALA A 65 13.15 12.07 -8.91
C ALA A 65 14.37 11.76 -9.79
N LYS A 66 15.44 11.30 -9.12
CA LYS A 66 16.66 10.80 -9.77
C LYS A 66 17.29 9.70 -8.91
N GLU A 67 17.64 8.58 -9.53
CA GLU A 67 18.37 7.52 -8.86
C GLU A 67 19.83 7.87 -8.70
N ILE A 68 20.36 7.73 -7.49
CA ILE A 68 21.74 8.07 -7.13
C ILE A 68 22.49 6.80 -6.68
N PRO A 69 23.29 6.17 -7.57
CA PRO A 69 24.02 4.95 -7.22
C PRO A 69 25.03 5.16 -6.10
N PHE A 70 25.67 6.33 -6.07
CA PHE A 70 26.55 6.74 -5.00
C PHE A 70 26.77 8.26 -4.99
N TRP A 71 26.57 8.87 -3.84
CA TRP A 71 26.73 10.31 -3.59
C TRP A 71 27.89 10.55 -2.64
N LYS A 72 28.96 11.18 -3.11
CA LYS A 72 30.12 11.52 -2.26
C LYS A 72 29.79 12.67 -1.31
N PRO A 73 30.34 12.66 -0.07
CA PRO A 73 30.16 13.76 0.86
C PRO A 73 30.58 15.10 0.24
N GLY A 74 29.76 16.12 0.40
CA GLY A 74 30.02 17.46 -0.15
C GLY A 74 29.89 17.61 -1.67
N GLN A 75 29.61 16.53 -2.38
CA GLN A 75 29.35 16.59 -3.83
C GLN A 75 27.98 17.25 -4.08
N THR A 76 27.90 18.09 -5.12
CA THR A 76 26.66 18.62 -5.65
C THR A 76 26.20 17.77 -6.82
N ILE A 77 24.92 17.37 -6.82
CA ILE A 77 24.25 16.65 -7.91
C ILE A 77 23.24 17.59 -8.55
N GLU A 78 23.22 17.61 -9.87
CA GLU A 78 22.18 18.31 -10.63
C GLU A 78 20.99 17.37 -10.88
N LEU A 79 19.79 17.87 -10.59
CA LEU A 79 18.52 17.23 -10.90
C LEU A 79 17.75 18.13 -11.87
N ASP A 80 17.48 17.58 -13.06
CA ASP A 80 16.55 18.19 -14.00
C ASP A 80 15.12 17.69 -13.70
N PRO A 81 14.21 18.54 -13.20
CA PRO A 81 12.86 18.13 -12.87
C PRO A 81 11.95 18.00 -14.09
N ASN A 82 12.50 18.00 -15.29
CA ASN A 82 11.76 17.78 -16.53
C ASN A 82 12.02 16.37 -17.11
N GLU A 83 13.00 15.60 -16.59
CA GLU A 83 13.30 14.25 -17.05
C GLU A 83 12.33 13.21 -16.46
N LEU A 84 12.17 13.20 -15.14
CA LEU A 84 11.30 12.24 -14.43
C LEU A 84 10.52 12.99 -13.35
N ALA A 85 9.27 13.32 -13.63
CA ALA A 85 8.45 14.15 -12.77
C ALA A 85 6.96 13.79 -12.81
N PHE A 86 6.25 14.15 -11.74
CA PHE A 86 4.81 14.04 -11.60
C PHE A 86 4.24 15.39 -11.13
N PRO A 87 3.07 15.83 -11.62
CA PRO A 87 2.23 15.18 -12.65
C PRO A 87 2.81 15.29 -14.06
N GLN A 88 3.78 16.18 -14.28
CA GLN A 88 4.48 16.41 -15.54
C GLN A 88 5.77 17.19 -15.27
N ALA A 89 6.56 17.50 -16.33
CA ALA A 89 7.76 18.31 -16.26
C ALA A 89 7.52 19.65 -15.53
N PHE A 90 8.39 20.05 -14.60
CA PHE A 90 8.20 21.24 -13.76
C PHE A 90 8.13 22.55 -14.58
N ALA A 91 8.74 22.58 -15.75
CA ALA A 91 8.62 23.71 -16.69
C ALA A 91 7.17 24.00 -17.12
N LYS A 92 6.24 23.09 -16.87
CA LYS A 92 4.79 23.24 -17.13
C LYS A 92 4.02 23.80 -15.93
N ALA A 93 4.65 23.93 -14.77
CA ALA A 93 4.00 24.53 -13.59
C ALA A 93 3.76 26.02 -13.82
N GLU A 94 2.69 26.53 -13.25
CA GLU A 94 2.33 27.94 -13.37
C GLU A 94 3.35 28.86 -12.68
N LYS A 95 3.48 30.08 -13.16
CA LYS A 95 4.25 31.12 -12.44
C LYS A 95 3.60 31.41 -11.09
N GLY A 96 4.41 31.60 -10.05
CA GLY A 96 3.89 31.90 -8.74
C GLY A 96 4.87 31.75 -7.60
N ASP A 97 4.32 31.75 -6.39
CA ASP A 97 5.08 31.48 -5.17
C ASP A 97 5.03 29.98 -4.88
N TYR A 98 6.20 29.42 -4.56
CA TYR A 98 6.37 28.01 -4.25
C TYR A 98 7.22 27.80 -2.99
N VAL A 99 7.08 26.63 -2.40
CA VAL A 99 8.03 26.09 -1.45
C VAL A 99 8.67 24.83 -2.06
N VAL A 100 9.94 24.63 -1.79
CA VAL A 100 10.70 23.51 -2.33
C VAL A 100 11.49 22.80 -1.22
N MET A 101 11.61 21.49 -1.33
CA MET A 101 12.37 20.62 -0.42
C MET A 101 13.01 19.49 -1.22
N ALA A 102 14.22 19.09 -0.84
CA ALA A 102 14.85 17.87 -1.36
C ALA A 102 14.86 16.77 -0.28
N LEU A 103 14.78 15.51 -0.73
CA LEU A 103 14.86 14.32 0.11
C LEU A 103 15.65 13.23 -0.64
N LEU A 104 16.58 12.58 0.04
CA LEU A 104 17.18 11.32 -0.42
C LEU A 104 16.63 10.18 0.43
N ASP A 105 15.96 9.24 -0.22
CA ASP A 105 15.46 7.97 0.33
C ASP A 105 16.51 6.87 0.08
N PRO A 106 17.27 6.44 1.10
CA PRO A 106 18.37 5.50 0.92
C PRO A 106 17.93 4.04 0.81
N ASP A 107 16.74 3.69 1.25
CA ASP A 107 16.24 2.31 1.30
C ASP A 107 15.05 2.03 0.36
N HIS A 108 14.66 3.02 -0.46
CA HIS A 108 13.56 2.96 -1.42
C HIS A 108 12.20 2.66 -0.79
N SER A 109 11.98 3.15 0.44
CA SER A 109 10.71 2.99 1.15
C SER A 109 9.66 4.04 0.79
N PHE A 110 10.06 5.16 0.15
CA PHE A 110 9.21 6.33 -0.08
C PHE A 110 7.88 6.02 -0.77
N ALA A 111 7.86 5.09 -1.71
CA ALA A 111 6.62 4.71 -2.41
C ALA A 111 5.55 4.13 -1.45
N ARG A 112 5.96 3.50 -0.34
CA ARG A 112 5.11 2.89 0.68
C ARG A 112 4.93 3.77 1.92
N GLU A 113 6.04 4.22 2.51
CA GLU A 113 6.06 4.86 3.83
C GLU A 113 6.12 6.38 3.77
N ARG A 114 6.35 6.92 2.56
CA ARG A 114 6.61 8.34 2.36
C ARG A 114 7.90 8.74 3.10
N GLN A 115 7.93 9.89 3.74
CA GLN A 115 9.09 10.31 4.52
C GLN A 115 9.21 9.47 5.79
N ASP A 116 10.29 8.72 5.92
CA ASP A 116 10.51 7.85 7.06
C ASP A 116 11.90 8.00 7.69
N ALA A 117 12.19 7.12 8.65
CA ALA A 117 13.43 7.16 9.42
C ALA A 117 14.65 6.82 8.58
N GLY A 118 15.63 7.70 8.56
CA GLY A 118 16.88 7.52 7.81
C GLY A 118 16.94 8.34 6.54
N ASP A 119 15.84 8.91 6.08
CA ASP A 119 15.84 9.85 4.96
C ASP A 119 16.68 11.09 5.24
N PHE A 120 17.49 11.48 4.26
CA PHE A 120 18.20 12.74 4.31
C PHE A 120 17.34 13.84 3.71
N VAL A 121 17.14 14.95 4.43
CA VAL A 121 16.22 16.00 4.01
C VAL A 121 16.88 17.37 4.06
N SER A 122 16.44 18.26 3.15
CA SER A 122 16.77 19.69 3.19
C SER A 122 15.77 20.46 4.03
N SER A 123 16.16 21.66 4.46
CA SER A 123 15.18 22.65 4.89
C SER A 123 14.25 23.03 3.74
N VAL A 124 13.02 23.45 4.07
CA VAL A 124 12.08 23.99 3.07
C VAL A 124 12.50 25.41 2.70
N THR A 125 12.63 25.68 1.41
CA THR A 125 13.00 26.98 0.85
C THR A 125 11.79 27.62 0.17
N ILE A 126 11.57 28.92 0.39
CA ILE A 126 10.50 29.69 -0.26
C ILE A 126 11.04 30.32 -1.54
N LEU A 127 10.37 30.08 -2.66
CA LEU A 127 10.67 30.63 -3.97
C LEU A 127 9.55 31.61 -4.34
N LYS A 128 9.89 32.93 -4.39
CA LYS A 128 8.94 33.98 -4.73
C LYS A 128 8.96 34.26 -6.23
N ASN A 129 7.77 34.45 -6.81
CA ASN A 129 7.58 34.79 -8.22
C ASN A 129 8.35 33.88 -9.18
N LEU A 130 8.42 32.55 -8.83
CA LEU A 130 9.11 31.56 -9.64
C LEU A 130 8.42 31.43 -11.01
N ASP A 131 9.21 31.48 -12.07
CA ASP A 131 8.84 31.06 -13.41
C ASP A 131 9.55 29.72 -13.72
N PRO A 132 8.88 28.56 -13.55
CA PRO A 132 9.55 27.26 -13.74
C PRO A 132 10.05 27.01 -15.16
N ALA A 133 9.50 27.71 -16.16
CA ALA A 133 9.97 27.61 -17.54
C ALA A 133 11.25 28.43 -17.79
N ASN A 134 11.57 29.37 -16.90
CA ASN A 134 12.69 30.30 -17.06
C ASN A 134 13.24 30.76 -15.69
N ALA A 135 14.00 29.87 -15.03
CA ALA A 135 14.54 30.13 -13.70
C ALA A 135 16.02 29.77 -13.61
N ALA A 136 16.74 30.50 -12.77
CA ALA A 136 18.08 30.10 -12.37
C ALA A 136 18.01 28.79 -11.55
N PRO A 137 19.08 27.97 -11.56
CA PRO A 137 19.15 26.76 -10.73
C PRO A 137 18.93 27.08 -9.25
N VAL A 138 18.09 26.31 -8.58
CA VAL A 138 17.84 26.40 -7.13
C VAL A 138 18.83 25.50 -6.39
N VAL A 139 19.51 26.08 -5.39
CA VAL A 139 20.48 25.35 -4.58
C VAL A 139 19.81 24.88 -3.30
N LEU A 140 19.95 23.56 -3.01
CA LEU A 140 19.44 22.91 -1.82
C LEU A 140 20.55 22.10 -1.14
N GLU A 141 20.48 21.94 0.15
CA GLU A 141 21.40 21.10 0.91
C GLU A 141 20.63 20.10 1.77
N LEU A 142 20.94 18.83 1.63
CA LEU A 142 20.50 17.78 2.57
C LEU A 142 21.32 17.95 3.84
N ASN A 143 20.71 18.48 4.89
CA ASN A 143 21.38 18.92 6.11
C ASN A 143 20.82 18.29 7.38
N SER A 144 19.81 17.43 7.27
CA SER A 144 19.25 16.67 8.40
C SER A 144 18.86 15.25 7.99
N VAL A 145 18.74 14.39 9.00
CA VAL A 145 18.27 13.00 8.83
C VAL A 145 16.94 12.85 9.57
N THR A 146 15.95 12.23 8.94
CA THR A 146 14.69 11.92 9.60
C THR A 146 14.92 10.96 10.76
N PRO A 147 14.54 11.33 12.00
CA PRO A 147 14.84 10.53 13.17
C PRO A 147 14.09 9.20 13.16
N LYS A 148 14.72 8.17 13.72
CA LYS A 148 14.07 6.87 13.88
C LYS A 148 12.93 6.99 14.89
N VAL A 149 11.73 6.62 14.45
CA VAL A 149 10.58 6.50 15.36
C VAL A 149 10.73 5.21 16.15
N SER A 150 10.69 5.30 17.47
CA SER A 150 10.74 4.13 18.34
C SER A 150 9.58 3.19 18.05
N ALA A 151 9.83 1.88 18.17
CA ALA A 151 8.74 0.90 18.16
C ALA A 151 7.73 1.28 19.27
N PRO A 152 6.43 1.05 19.04
CA PRO A 152 5.44 1.37 20.07
C PRO A 152 5.71 0.56 21.34
N SER A 153 5.66 1.23 22.48
CA SER A 153 5.79 0.59 23.78
C SER A 153 4.52 -0.16 24.17
N ASP A 154 4.67 -1.28 24.84
CA ASP A 154 3.57 -2.01 25.42
C ASP A 154 2.74 -1.11 26.36
N THR A 155 1.43 -1.21 26.25
CA THR A 155 0.47 -0.60 27.16
C THR A 155 -0.21 -1.66 28.04
N ALA A 156 -1.13 -1.26 28.88
CA ALA A 156 -1.93 -2.22 29.65
C ALA A 156 -2.62 -3.24 28.72
N ASN A 157 -3.23 -2.76 27.63
CA ASN A 157 -4.05 -3.56 26.75
C ASN A 157 -3.37 -3.93 25.42
N SER A 158 -2.35 -3.21 24.97
CA SER A 158 -1.69 -3.43 23.69
C SER A 158 -0.26 -3.93 23.86
N LYS A 159 0.10 -4.96 23.10
CA LYS A 159 1.43 -5.60 23.13
C LYS A 159 2.05 -5.63 21.74
N ALA A 160 3.31 -5.23 21.62
CA ALA A 160 4.09 -5.42 20.41
C ALA A 160 4.65 -6.85 20.35
N VAL A 161 4.58 -7.45 19.19
CA VAL A 161 5.16 -8.77 18.93
C VAL A 161 6.11 -8.67 17.75
N GLU A 162 7.33 -9.12 17.96
CA GLU A 162 8.32 -9.41 16.93
C GLU A 162 8.63 -10.90 16.98
N PHE A 163 8.57 -11.55 15.82
CA PHE A 163 8.76 -12.99 15.69
C PHE A 163 9.64 -13.28 14.48
N GLU A 164 10.81 -13.87 14.69
CA GLU A 164 11.68 -14.30 13.60
C GLU A 164 11.14 -15.55 12.94
N SER A 165 10.76 -15.45 11.66
CA SER A 165 10.26 -16.57 10.88
C SER A 165 11.40 -17.39 10.29
N ARG A 166 11.43 -18.69 10.60
CA ARG A 166 12.41 -19.63 10.02
C ARG A 166 12.21 -19.81 8.52
N ALA A 167 10.96 -19.92 8.07
CA ALA A 167 10.63 -20.11 6.65
C ALA A 167 11.04 -18.90 5.80
N LEU A 168 10.76 -17.67 6.28
CA LEU A 168 11.13 -16.45 5.58
C LEU A 168 12.65 -16.20 5.66
N THR A 169 13.26 -16.46 6.81
CA THR A 169 14.73 -16.35 6.99
C THR A 169 15.48 -17.30 6.04
N ALA A 170 14.98 -18.52 5.90
CA ALA A 170 15.57 -19.49 4.94
C ALA A 170 15.39 -19.04 3.47
N PHE A 171 14.28 -18.43 3.14
CA PHE A 171 14.02 -17.91 1.79
C PHE A 171 14.92 -16.71 1.44
N TRP A 172 15.09 -15.78 2.38
CA TRP A 172 15.84 -14.54 2.15
C TRP A 172 17.34 -14.62 2.48
N GLY A 173 17.78 -15.71 3.13
CA GLY A 173 19.17 -15.86 3.60
C GLY A 173 19.59 -14.86 4.68
N ARG A 174 18.65 -14.19 5.34
CA ARG A 174 18.84 -13.24 6.44
C ARG A 174 17.65 -13.25 7.38
N PRO A 175 17.80 -12.86 8.65
CA PRO A 175 16.67 -12.81 9.59
C PRO A 175 15.52 -11.96 9.09
N ILE A 176 14.31 -12.52 9.07
CA ILE A 176 13.07 -11.84 8.72
C ILE A 176 12.12 -11.87 9.91
N ILE A 177 11.76 -10.69 10.37
CA ILE A 177 10.88 -10.49 11.52
C ILE A 177 9.46 -10.24 11.04
N MET A 178 8.53 -11.11 11.46
CA MET A 178 7.09 -10.88 11.38
C MET A 178 6.65 -10.05 12.57
N ARG A 179 5.79 -9.05 12.36
CA ARG A 179 5.31 -8.15 13.40
C ARG A 179 3.81 -8.24 13.57
N ALA A 180 3.37 -8.04 14.80
CA ALA A 180 1.94 -7.90 15.11
C ALA A 180 1.75 -6.99 16.33
N GLY A 181 0.64 -6.27 16.35
CA GLY A 181 0.13 -5.60 17.53
C GLY A 181 -1.03 -6.41 18.12
N VAL A 182 -1.01 -6.68 19.40
CA VAL A 182 -2.01 -7.53 20.08
C VAL A 182 -2.77 -6.71 21.10
N VAL A 183 -4.10 -6.67 20.98
CA VAL A 183 -5.00 -6.03 21.96
C VAL A 183 -5.70 -7.09 22.77
N LEU A 184 -5.53 -7.02 24.09
CA LEU A 184 -6.04 -7.97 25.06
C LEU A 184 -7.26 -7.39 25.80
N PRO A 185 -8.31 -8.21 26.07
CA PRO A 185 -9.36 -7.86 27.04
C PRO A 185 -8.76 -7.62 28.43
N ALA A 186 -9.39 -6.78 29.26
CA ALA A 186 -8.93 -6.55 30.61
C ALA A 186 -8.88 -7.85 31.42
N GLY A 187 -7.81 -8.02 32.18
CA GLY A 187 -7.60 -9.18 33.04
C GLY A 187 -7.32 -10.50 32.30
N HIS A 188 -7.15 -10.48 30.96
CA HIS A 188 -6.75 -11.68 30.23
C HIS A 188 -5.26 -11.98 30.47
N THR A 189 -4.96 -13.16 31.00
CA THR A 189 -3.61 -13.62 31.37
C THR A 189 -3.34 -15.02 30.82
N LYS A 190 -2.12 -15.50 31.03
CA LYS A 190 -1.72 -16.88 30.68
C LYS A 190 -2.56 -17.98 31.35
N ASP A 191 -3.21 -17.66 32.49
CA ASP A 191 -4.04 -18.59 33.25
C ASP A 191 -5.53 -18.48 32.89
N SER A 192 -5.89 -17.54 32.03
CA SER A 192 -7.26 -17.35 31.55
C SER A 192 -7.70 -18.52 30.63
N PRO A 193 -9.02 -18.77 30.53
CA PRO A 193 -9.55 -19.66 29.50
C PRO A 193 -9.16 -19.16 28.10
N PRO A 194 -8.88 -20.07 27.15
CA PRO A 194 -8.56 -19.69 25.78
C PRO A 194 -9.68 -18.86 25.13
N LEU A 195 -9.32 -17.73 24.49
CA LEU A 195 -10.23 -16.86 23.78
C LEU A 195 -10.08 -17.06 22.25
N PRO A 196 -11.11 -16.75 21.47
CA PRO A 196 -10.97 -16.62 20.03
C PRO A 196 -10.05 -15.45 19.69
N ALA A 197 -9.44 -15.50 18.52
CA ALA A 197 -8.61 -14.43 17.96
C ALA A 197 -9.27 -13.84 16.72
N VAL A 198 -9.21 -12.51 16.62
CA VAL A 198 -9.57 -11.76 15.41
C VAL A 198 -8.29 -11.20 14.81
N TYR A 199 -7.88 -11.76 13.67
CA TYR A 199 -6.70 -11.33 12.93
C TYR A 199 -7.11 -10.24 11.94
N HIS A 200 -6.62 -9.02 12.18
CA HIS A 200 -6.80 -7.86 11.32
C HIS A 200 -5.65 -7.75 10.33
N VAL A 201 -5.96 -7.70 9.05
CA VAL A 201 -4.99 -7.40 8.01
C VAL A 201 -5.30 -6.02 7.46
N HIS A 202 -4.32 -5.11 7.54
CA HIS A 202 -4.48 -3.73 7.06
C HIS A 202 -4.49 -3.66 5.53
N GLY A 203 -5.02 -2.56 4.97
CA GLY A 203 -4.88 -2.22 3.56
C GLY A 203 -3.48 -1.70 3.22
N PHE A 204 -3.25 -1.38 1.95
CA PHE A 204 -1.99 -0.78 1.52
C PHE A 204 -1.71 0.53 2.29
N GLY A 205 -0.47 0.72 2.72
CA GLY A 205 -0.06 1.88 3.53
C GLY A 205 -0.40 1.80 5.03
N GLY A 206 -1.15 0.78 5.48
CA GLY A 206 -1.39 0.51 6.90
C GLY A 206 -0.24 -0.28 7.57
N ASN A 207 -0.36 -0.53 8.87
CA ASN A 207 0.59 -1.36 9.61
C ASN A 207 0.02 -1.85 10.96
N TYR A 208 0.75 -2.72 11.63
CA TYR A 208 0.36 -3.32 12.92
C TYR A 208 0.24 -2.33 14.10
N LYS A 209 0.78 -1.10 13.97
CA LYS A 209 0.75 -0.08 15.03
C LYS A 209 -0.66 0.42 15.32
N GLU A 210 -1.63 0.12 14.46
CA GLU A 210 -3.06 0.36 14.73
C GLU A 210 -3.52 -0.23 16.07
N ALA A 211 -2.93 -1.32 16.52
CA ALA A 211 -3.18 -1.90 17.85
C ALA A 211 -2.92 -0.92 18.99
N PHE A 212 -2.04 0.06 18.80
CA PHE A 212 -1.69 1.04 19.83
C PHE A 212 -2.54 2.31 19.77
N THR A 213 -2.98 2.68 18.57
CA THR A 213 -3.88 3.84 18.39
C THR A 213 -5.33 3.51 18.68
N LYS A 214 -5.77 2.27 18.43
CA LYS A 214 -7.16 1.80 18.62
C LYS A 214 -7.33 0.93 19.87
N GLY A 215 -6.22 0.49 20.50
CA GLY A 215 -6.22 -0.57 21.50
C GLY A 215 -7.02 -0.27 22.76
N GLU A 216 -6.92 0.94 23.30
CA GLU A 216 -7.64 1.32 24.52
C GLU A 216 -9.16 1.33 24.27
N SER A 217 -9.63 1.99 23.21
CA SER A 217 -11.06 2.04 22.88
C SER A 217 -11.61 0.66 22.51
N LEU A 218 -10.81 -0.16 21.82
CA LEU A 218 -11.19 -1.53 21.49
C LEU A 218 -11.31 -2.41 22.74
N ALA A 219 -10.33 -2.35 23.65
CA ALA A 219 -10.39 -3.07 24.91
C ALA A 219 -11.60 -2.66 25.75
N ALA A 220 -11.89 -1.36 25.84
CA ALA A 220 -13.08 -0.85 26.53
C ALA A 220 -14.39 -1.39 25.93
N SER A 221 -14.50 -1.45 24.59
CA SER A 221 -15.68 -2.01 23.91
C SER A 221 -15.81 -3.54 24.11
N ILE A 222 -14.70 -4.26 24.27
CA ILE A 222 -14.71 -5.69 24.62
C ILE A 222 -15.17 -5.88 26.07
N ASP A 223 -14.65 -5.08 26.99
CA ASP A 223 -14.91 -5.21 28.41
C ASP A 223 -16.35 -4.79 28.78
N SER A 224 -16.93 -3.82 28.07
CA SER A 224 -18.35 -3.47 28.18
C SER A 224 -19.29 -4.52 27.61
N GLY A 225 -18.77 -5.52 26.88
CA GLY A 225 -19.57 -6.53 26.18
C GLY A 225 -20.18 -6.07 24.85
N GLU A 226 -19.89 -4.85 24.41
CA GLU A 226 -20.28 -4.35 23.10
C GLU A 226 -19.66 -5.22 21.99
N LYS A 227 -18.37 -5.56 22.13
CA LYS A 227 -17.66 -6.44 21.21
C LYS A 227 -17.48 -7.86 21.75
N LEU A 228 -17.24 -8.81 20.84
CA LEU A 228 -16.88 -10.18 21.16
C LEU A 228 -15.68 -10.19 22.11
N LYS A 229 -15.77 -10.95 23.21
CA LYS A 229 -14.61 -11.20 24.07
C LYS A 229 -13.59 -12.06 23.32
N ALA A 230 -12.68 -11.41 22.63
CA ALA A 230 -11.64 -11.98 21.78
C ALA A 230 -10.31 -11.23 21.98
N VAL A 231 -9.22 -11.84 21.59
CA VAL A 231 -7.94 -11.15 21.41
C VAL A 231 -7.88 -10.65 19.98
N HIS A 232 -7.60 -9.35 19.79
CA HIS A 232 -7.47 -8.75 18.47
C HIS A 232 -6.00 -8.63 18.11
N ILE A 233 -5.64 -9.13 16.93
CA ILE A 233 -4.25 -9.21 16.44
C ILE A 233 -4.16 -8.45 15.13
N PHE A 234 -3.43 -7.34 15.13
CA PHE A 234 -3.16 -6.52 13.97
C PHE A 234 -1.85 -7.00 13.33
N LEU A 235 -1.97 -7.71 12.23
CA LEU A 235 -0.84 -8.28 11.52
C LEU A 235 -0.15 -7.22 10.66
N ASP A 236 1.18 -7.27 10.56
CA ASP A 236 1.93 -6.44 9.63
C ASP A 236 2.03 -7.12 8.26
N GLY A 237 1.42 -6.53 7.24
CA GLY A 237 1.46 -6.99 5.85
C GLY A 237 2.60 -6.40 5.04
N ASN A 238 3.46 -5.56 5.63
CA ASN A 238 4.50 -4.84 4.92
C ASN A 238 5.79 -5.66 4.75
N CYS A 239 6.39 -5.50 3.59
CA CYS A 239 7.73 -5.96 3.27
C CYS A 239 8.41 -4.95 2.30
N PRO A 240 9.70 -5.09 2.00
CA PRO A 240 10.37 -4.16 1.08
C PRO A 240 9.68 -4.05 -0.28
N GLY A 241 9.07 -5.12 -0.81
CA GLY A 241 8.30 -5.11 -2.06
C GLY A 241 6.92 -4.47 -1.96
N GLY A 242 6.49 -3.99 -0.79
CA GLY A 242 5.16 -3.42 -0.53
C GLY A 242 4.33 -4.30 0.39
N HIS A 243 3.03 -4.45 0.11
CA HIS A 243 2.14 -5.31 0.89
C HIS A 243 2.19 -6.76 0.37
N HIS A 244 2.66 -7.72 1.19
CA HIS A 244 2.80 -9.12 0.76
C HIS A 244 1.48 -9.93 0.81
N VAL A 245 0.39 -9.34 1.24
CA VAL A 245 -0.99 -9.89 1.32
C VAL A 245 -1.08 -11.31 1.90
N PHE A 246 -0.08 -11.72 2.65
CA PHE A 246 0.08 -13.08 3.19
C PHE A 246 -0.05 -14.19 2.14
N ALA A 247 0.33 -13.91 0.89
CA ALA A 247 0.44 -14.91 -0.16
C ALA A 247 1.86 -15.47 -0.24
N ASP A 248 1.98 -16.77 -0.49
CA ASP A 248 3.26 -17.37 -0.80
C ASP A 248 3.67 -16.97 -2.23
N SER A 249 4.85 -16.37 -2.37
CA SER A 249 5.32 -15.76 -3.61
C SER A 249 6.77 -16.12 -3.90
N VAL A 250 7.11 -16.25 -5.18
CA VAL A 250 8.51 -16.47 -5.62
C VAL A 250 9.38 -15.24 -5.38
N ASN A 251 8.79 -14.06 -5.21
CA ASN A 251 9.52 -12.82 -4.98
C ASN A 251 9.62 -12.47 -3.48
N ASN A 252 8.49 -12.60 -2.74
CA ASN A 252 8.41 -12.19 -1.33
C ASN A 252 8.63 -13.34 -0.33
N GLY A 253 8.58 -14.60 -0.77
CA GLY A 253 8.71 -15.76 0.11
C GLY A 253 7.38 -16.31 0.63
N PRO A 254 7.43 -17.31 1.52
CA PRO A 254 6.28 -18.10 1.95
C PRO A 254 5.53 -17.45 3.13
N TRP A 255 4.96 -16.25 2.95
CA TRP A 255 4.29 -15.49 4.02
C TRP A 255 3.04 -16.16 4.58
N GLY A 256 2.23 -16.80 3.74
CA GLY A 256 1.02 -17.52 4.19
C GLY A 256 1.39 -18.75 5.01
N LYS A 257 2.41 -19.49 4.57
CA LYS A 257 2.96 -20.63 5.31
C LYS A 257 3.55 -20.16 6.65
N ALA A 258 4.39 -19.13 6.66
CA ALA A 258 4.99 -18.58 7.88
C ALA A 258 3.92 -18.12 8.87
N LEU A 259 2.86 -17.44 8.40
CA LEU A 259 1.75 -17.02 9.24
C LEU A 259 1.05 -18.21 9.91
N THR A 260 0.69 -19.22 9.14
CA THR A 260 -0.17 -20.33 9.62
C THR A 260 0.60 -21.39 10.39
N THR A 261 1.88 -21.61 10.07
CA THR A 261 2.68 -22.69 10.71
C THR A 261 3.65 -22.19 11.78
N GLU A 262 3.91 -20.88 11.86
CA GLU A 262 4.88 -20.31 12.80
C GLU A 262 4.28 -19.22 13.68
N LEU A 263 3.86 -18.06 13.11
CA LEU A 263 3.42 -16.92 13.91
C LEU A 263 2.12 -17.19 14.67
N ILE A 264 1.08 -17.71 14.03
CA ILE A 264 -0.21 -17.98 14.71
C ILE A 264 -0.04 -19.00 15.84
N PRO A 265 0.62 -20.15 15.67
CA PRO A 265 0.89 -21.07 16.78
C PRO A 265 1.65 -20.44 17.95
N TYR A 266 2.63 -19.58 17.65
CA TYR A 266 3.36 -18.82 18.67
C TYR A 266 2.43 -17.86 19.45
N LEU A 267 1.57 -17.12 18.75
CA LEU A 267 0.60 -16.20 19.36
C LEU A 267 -0.43 -16.95 20.20
N GLU A 268 -0.92 -18.09 19.74
CA GLU A 268 -1.86 -18.96 20.46
C GLU A 268 -1.30 -19.43 21.79
N GLN A 269 -0.05 -19.84 21.81
CA GLN A 269 0.62 -20.24 23.03
C GLN A 269 0.86 -19.05 23.96
N ARG A 270 1.38 -17.93 23.42
CA ARG A 270 1.77 -16.75 24.20
C ARG A 270 0.58 -16.06 24.84
N PHE A 271 -0.55 -15.97 24.13
CA PHE A 271 -1.71 -15.18 24.53
C PHE A 271 -2.95 -16.02 24.86
N ARG A 272 -2.80 -17.32 25.08
CA ARG A 272 -3.90 -18.24 25.43
C ARG A 272 -5.08 -18.13 24.46
N LEU A 273 -4.81 -18.24 23.18
CA LEU A 273 -5.85 -18.25 22.14
C LEU A 273 -6.39 -19.67 21.96
N ALA A 274 -7.62 -19.78 21.42
CA ALA A 274 -8.22 -21.07 21.12
C ALA A 274 -7.62 -21.66 19.84
N PRO A 275 -6.79 -22.74 19.90
CA PRO A 275 -6.07 -23.27 18.74
C PRO A 275 -6.95 -24.18 17.87
N ILE A 276 -8.15 -23.71 17.53
CA ILE A 276 -9.13 -24.43 16.71
C ILE A 276 -9.62 -23.52 15.57
N PRO A 277 -10.03 -24.07 14.43
CA PRO A 277 -10.51 -23.26 13.31
C PRO A 277 -11.59 -22.26 13.72
N ALA A 278 -12.59 -22.70 14.48
CA ALA A 278 -13.69 -21.85 14.96
C ALA A 278 -13.24 -20.69 15.88
N GLY A 279 -11.99 -20.67 16.33
CA GLY A 279 -11.40 -19.62 17.14
C GLY A 279 -10.52 -18.64 16.35
N ARG A 280 -10.36 -18.81 15.03
CA ARG A 280 -9.49 -17.98 14.18
C ARG A 280 -10.31 -17.23 13.15
N PHE A 281 -10.56 -15.96 13.40
CA PHE A 281 -11.34 -15.08 12.52
C PHE A 281 -10.43 -14.12 11.80
N LEU A 282 -10.73 -13.86 10.52
CA LEU A 282 -9.98 -12.94 9.66
C LEU A 282 -10.86 -11.75 9.29
N THR A 283 -10.32 -10.54 9.38
CA THR A 283 -10.98 -9.33 8.87
C THR A 283 -9.94 -8.38 8.27
N GLY A 284 -10.32 -7.68 7.23
CA GLY A 284 -9.45 -6.74 6.56
C GLY A 284 -10.19 -5.93 5.51
N HIS A 285 -9.60 -4.80 5.13
CA HIS A 285 -10.14 -3.87 4.16
C HIS A 285 -9.16 -3.69 3.02
N SER A 286 -9.66 -3.49 1.77
CA SER A 286 -8.79 -3.25 0.61
C SER A 286 -7.82 -4.43 0.39
N SER A 287 -6.51 -4.21 0.32
CA SER A 287 -5.49 -5.28 0.25
C SER A 287 -5.58 -6.25 1.43
N GLY A 288 -5.99 -5.76 2.61
CA GLY A 288 -6.30 -6.63 3.76
C GLY A 288 -7.54 -7.49 3.53
N GLY A 289 -8.54 -6.99 2.82
CA GLY A 289 -9.72 -7.74 2.40
C GLY A 289 -9.35 -8.89 1.45
N TRP A 290 -8.54 -8.62 0.44
CA TRP A 290 -8.00 -9.66 -0.45
C TRP A 290 -7.19 -10.70 0.34
N SER A 291 -6.31 -10.24 1.24
CA SER A 291 -5.49 -11.11 2.08
C SER A 291 -6.32 -12.09 2.90
N THR A 292 -7.40 -11.61 3.54
CA THR A 292 -8.26 -12.44 4.38
C THR A 292 -9.07 -13.43 3.56
N LEU A 293 -9.54 -13.04 2.38
CA LEU A 293 -10.21 -13.96 1.45
C LEU A 293 -9.23 -15.01 0.92
N TRP A 294 -8.01 -14.61 0.52
CA TRP A 294 -6.94 -15.51 0.10
C TRP A 294 -6.61 -16.54 1.17
N LEU A 295 -6.36 -16.10 2.40
CA LEU A 295 -6.04 -16.98 3.53
C LEU A 295 -7.18 -17.98 3.82
N GLN A 296 -8.44 -17.52 3.80
CA GLN A 296 -9.58 -18.40 4.01
C GLN A 296 -9.71 -19.46 2.92
N VAL A 297 -9.45 -19.12 1.66
CA VAL A 297 -9.54 -20.05 0.52
C VAL A 297 -8.35 -21.00 0.48
N ARG A 298 -7.13 -20.51 0.79
CA ARG A 298 -5.92 -21.34 0.77
C ARG A 298 -5.79 -22.26 1.98
N TYR A 299 -6.35 -21.85 3.12
CA TYR A 299 -6.29 -22.59 4.38
C TYR A 299 -7.70 -22.81 4.97
N PRO A 300 -8.63 -23.49 4.23
CA PRO A 300 -10.05 -23.56 4.58
C PRO A 300 -10.32 -24.33 5.86
N ASP A 301 -9.44 -25.25 6.23
CA ASP A 301 -9.53 -26.05 7.45
C ASP A 301 -8.82 -25.40 8.65
N PHE A 302 -8.09 -24.28 8.43
CA PHE A 302 -7.35 -23.59 9.47
C PHE A 302 -8.11 -22.40 10.08
N PHE A 303 -8.84 -21.63 9.25
CA PHE A 303 -9.61 -20.47 9.67
C PHE A 303 -11.10 -20.78 9.79
N GLY A 304 -11.77 -20.16 10.77
CA GLY A 304 -13.18 -20.31 11.05
C GLY A 304 -14.09 -19.36 10.27
N GLY A 305 -13.55 -18.30 9.71
CA GLY A 305 -14.29 -17.35 8.89
C GLY A 305 -13.49 -16.11 8.53
N ALA A 306 -13.83 -15.51 7.40
CA ALA A 306 -13.25 -14.29 6.89
C ALA A 306 -14.35 -13.26 6.56
N TRP A 307 -14.09 -12.02 6.97
CA TRP A 307 -14.92 -10.83 6.72
C TRP A 307 -14.12 -9.81 5.91
N PRO A 308 -13.87 -10.08 4.62
CA PRO A 308 -13.24 -9.11 3.73
C PRO A 308 -14.18 -7.95 3.42
N THR A 309 -13.68 -6.72 3.53
CA THR A 309 -14.41 -5.51 3.16
C THR A 309 -13.67 -4.78 2.04
N SER A 310 -14.40 -4.34 1.01
CA SER A 310 -13.84 -3.74 -0.22
C SER A 310 -12.52 -4.37 -0.64
N PRO A 311 -12.45 -5.71 -0.82
CA PRO A 311 -11.21 -6.40 -1.12
C PRO A 311 -10.67 -5.97 -2.49
N ASP A 312 -9.34 -5.92 -2.62
CA ASP A 312 -8.69 -5.82 -3.93
C ASP A 312 -9.20 -6.91 -4.87
N SER A 313 -9.03 -6.73 -6.16
CA SER A 313 -9.64 -7.57 -7.19
C SER A 313 -9.30 -9.04 -7.02
N MET A 314 -10.30 -9.87 -6.76
CA MET A 314 -10.21 -11.32 -6.63
C MET A 314 -10.62 -12.07 -7.90
N ASP A 315 -11.21 -11.36 -8.86
CA ASP A 315 -11.57 -11.85 -10.20
C ASP A 315 -10.84 -11.00 -11.25
N PHE A 316 -9.93 -11.61 -11.97
CA PHE A 316 -8.99 -10.90 -12.85
C PHE A 316 -9.59 -10.47 -14.20
N ARG A 317 -10.88 -10.75 -14.43
CA ARG A 317 -11.67 -10.14 -15.51
C ARG A 317 -11.93 -8.64 -15.27
N SER A 318 -11.72 -8.17 -14.03
CA SER A 318 -11.68 -6.74 -13.68
C SER A 318 -10.68 -6.53 -12.53
N PHE A 319 -9.42 -6.35 -12.86
CA PHE A 319 -8.37 -5.97 -11.91
C PHE A 319 -8.28 -4.44 -11.90
N THR A 320 -8.98 -3.79 -10.96
CA THR A 320 -9.12 -2.32 -10.93
C THR A 320 -9.60 -1.72 -12.26
N GLY A 321 -10.59 -2.37 -12.90
CA GLY A 321 -11.13 -1.97 -14.21
C GLY A 321 -10.36 -2.52 -15.42
N ILE A 322 -9.24 -3.23 -15.21
CA ILE A 322 -8.44 -3.85 -16.28
C ILE A 322 -8.76 -5.34 -16.37
N ASP A 323 -9.06 -5.85 -17.54
CA ASP A 323 -9.12 -7.28 -17.80
C ASP A 323 -7.70 -7.82 -18.01
N VAL A 324 -7.17 -8.51 -16.98
CA VAL A 324 -5.83 -9.11 -17.00
C VAL A 324 -5.86 -10.61 -17.25
N THR A 325 -6.96 -11.14 -17.79
CA THR A 325 -7.02 -12.53 -18.24
C THR A 325 -6.10 -12.76 -19.45
N PRO A 326 -5.59 -13.98 -19.66
CA PRO A 326 -4.68 -14.28 -20.80
C PRO A 326 -5.26 -13.91 -22.17
N GLU A 327 -6.59 -14.02 -22.30
CA GLU A 327 -7.32 -13.80 -23.56
C GLU A 327 -7.61 -12.31 -23.84
N SER A 328 -7.42 -11.44 -22.85
CA SER A 328 -7.71 -10.02 -22.95
C SER A 328 -6.79 -9.32 -23.95
N THR A 329 -7.36 -8.41 -24.72
CA THR A 329 -6.63 -7.49 -25.63
C THR A 329 -6.62 -6.06 -25.10
N GLN A 330 -7.12 -5.85 -23.88
CA GLN A 330 -7.21 -4.52 -23.26
C GLN A 330 -5.81 -3.95 -22.99
N ASN A 331 -5.69 -2.62 -23.13
CA ASN A 331 -4.53 -1.87 -22.65
C ASN A 331 -4.81 -1.42 -21.19
N ALA A 332 -3.80 -1.45 -20.33
CA ALA A 332 -3.95 -1.07 -18.91
C ALA A 332 -4.38 0.40 -18.70
N PHE A 333 -4.11 1.28 -19.66
CA PHE A 333 -4.47 2.70 -19.58
C PHE A 333 -5.83 3.02 -20.20
N LEU A 334 -6.47 2.03 -20.83
CA LEU A 334 -7.69 2.25 -21.57
C LEU A 334 -8.82 1.33 -21.08
N THR A 335 -10.03 1.85 -21.08
CA THR A 335 -11.25 1.07 -20.94
C THR A 335 -11.47 0.17 -22.15
N LYS A 336 -12.42 -0.76 -22.08
CA LYS A 336 -12.75 -1.66 -23.22
C LYS A 336 -13.23 -0.92 -24.47
N ASP A 337 -13.79 0.30 -24.31
CA ASP A 337 -14.20 1.17 -25.42
C ASP A 337 -13.11 2.18 -25.85
N GLY A 338 -11.87 2.01 -25.37
CA GLY A 338 -10.71 2.77 -25.81
C GLY A 338 -10.55 4.16 -25.22
N LYS A 339 -11.32 4.51 -24.19
CA LYS A 339 -11.17 5.76 -23.45
C LYS A 339 -10.11 5.63 -22.34
N PRO A 340 -9.54 6.73 -21.82
CA PRO A 340 -8.68 6.67 -20.65
C PRO A 340 -9.37 5.95 -19.48
N LEU A 341 -8.68 4.99 -18.86
CA LEU A 341 -9.16 4.32 -17.66
C LEU A 341 -8.86 5.19 -16.45
N ASN A 342 -9.88 5.65 -15.77
CA ASN A 342 -9.77 6.35 -14.50
C ASN A 342 -9.69 5.31 -13.38
N LEU A 343 -8.53 5.22 -12.72
CA LEU A 343 -8.31 4.30 -11.61
C LEU A 343 -9.09 4.74 -10.36
N VAL A 344 -9.13 6.05 -10.11
CA VAL A 344 -9.69 6.63 -8.89
C VAL A 344 -10.77 7.64 -9.23
N HIS A 345 -11.91 7.49 -8.57
CA HIS A 345 -13.00 8.46 -8.67
C HIS A 345 -13.57 8.79 -7.28
N PHE A 346 -14.08 10.03 -7.10
CA PHE A 346 -14.77 10.47 -5.89
C PHE A 346 -16.08 11.15 -6.28
N ASN A 347 -17.18 10.71 -5.68
CA ASN A 347 -18.52 11.27 -5.96
C ASN A 347 -18.86 11.33 -7.47
N GLY A 348 -18.48 10.28 -8.21
CA GLY A 348 -18.69 10.19 -9.66
C GLY A 348 -17.79 11.09 -10.51
N LYS A 349 -16.77 11.71 -9.92
CA LYS A 349 -15.77 12.52 -10.64
C LYS A 349 -14.43 11.79 -10.67
N ASP A 350 -13.84 11.77 -11.85
CA ASP A 350 -12.52 11.21 -12.08
C ASP A 350 -11.47 12.04 -11.31
N ALA A 351 -10.61 11.37 -10.57
CA ALA A 351 -9.57 11.98 -9.76
C ALA A 351 -8.17 11.66 -10.26
N MET A 352 -7.95 10.43 -10.77
CA MET A 352 -6.65 10.00 -11.29
C MET A 352 -6.83 8.84 -12.27
N SER A 353 -6.24 8.97 -13.44
CA SER A 353 -6.18 7.87 -14.43
C SER A 353 -5.15 6.80 -14.02
N MET A 354 -5.27 5.61 -14.60
CA MET A 354 -4.28 4.55 -14.42
C MET A 354 -2.89 4.97 -14.97
N ALA A 355 -2.85 5.75 -16.06
CA ALA A 355 -1.61 6.27 -16.60
C ALA A 355 -0.92 7.26 -15.65
N GLU A 356 -1.67 8.17 -15.04
CA GLU A 356 -1.14 9.10 -14.02
C GLU A 356 -0.67 8.36 -12.77
N PHE A 357 -1.42 7.36 -12.30
CA PHE A 357 -1.01 6.56 -11.15
C PHE A 357 0.26 5.75 -11.44
N SER A 358 0.37 5.20 -12.65
CA SER A 358 1.58 4.51 -13.12
C SER A 358 2.79 5.46 -13.18
N LEU A 359 2.60 6.69 -13.65
CA LEU A 359 3.65 7.73 -13.65
C LEU A 359 4.04 8.10 -12.21
N LEU A 360 3.07 8.29 -11.32
CA LEU A 360 3.33 8.59 -9.91
C LEU A 360 4.19 7.51 -9.26
N GLU A 361 3.85 6.23 -9.46
CA GLU A 361 4.68 5.12 -8.94
C GLU A 361 6.07 5.09 -9.57
N THR A 362 6.19 5.36 -10.87
CA THR A 362 7.49 5.45 -11.53
C THR A 362 8.36 6.56 -10.92
N VAL A 363 7.76 7.71 -10.58
CA VAL A 363 8.47 8.83 -9.93
C VAL A 363 8.78 8.51 -8.47
N THR A 364 7.84 7.97 -7.70
CA THR A 364 8.05 7.67 -6.27
C THR A 364 8.92 6.43 -6.04
N GLY A 365 9.09 5.59 -7.03
CA GLY A 365 9.88 4.37 -6.99
C GLY A 365 9.03 3.12 -7.22
N GLU A 366 9.52 2.26 -8.10
CA GLU A 366 8.83 1.01 -8.48
C GLU A 366 8.87 -0.07 -7.39
N ILE A 367 9.61 0.16 -6.30
CA ILE A 367 9.70 -0.77 -5.16
C ILE A 367 8.77 -0.23 -4.05
N GLY A 368 7.85 -1.07 -3.60
CA GLY A 368 6.97 -0.72 -2.48
C GLY A 368 5.71 0.08 -2.85
N GLY A 369 5.54 0.53 -4.10
CA GLY A 369 4.30 1.12 -4.60
C GLY A 369 3.16 0.11 -4.66
N GLN A 370 1.92 0.55 -4.83
CA GLN A 370 0.76 -0.36 -4.78
C GLN A 370 0.69 -1.29 -6.01
N LEU A 371 0.91 -0.76 -7.23
CA LEU A 371 0.98 -1.60 -8.43
C LEU A 371 2.19 -2.54 -8.35
N ALA A 372 3.34 -2.01 -7.95
CA ALA A 372 4.55 -2.79 -7.75
C ALA A 372 4.36 -3.89 -6.69
N SER A 373 3.61 -3.64 -5.61
CA SER A 373 3.36 -4.65 -4.58
C SER A 373 2.55 -5.84 -5.10
N PHE A 374 1.59 -5.62 -5.99
CA PHE A 374 0.90 -6.72 -6.68
C PHE A 374 1.87 -7.52 -7.56
N GLU A 375 2.77 -6.87 -8.27
CA GLU A 375 3.78 -7.55 -9.07
C GLU A 375 4.77 -8.34 -8.20
N TRP A 376 5.19 -7.78 -7.06
CA TRP A 376 6.02 -8.49 -6.09
C TRP A 376 5.35 -9.75 -5.53
N VAL A 377 4.04 -9.79 -5.48
CA VAL A 377 3.29 -10.99 -5.08
C VAL A 377 2.98 -11.90 -6.25
N PHE A 378 2.42 -11.36 -7.34
CA PHE A 378 1.75 -12.16 -8.36
C PHE A 378 2.61 -12.47 -9.58
N SER A 379 3.69 -11.71 -9.85
CA SER A 379 4.49 -11.87 -11.06
C SER A 379 5.59 -12.94 -10.93
N PRO A 380 6.03 -13.51 -12.04
CA PRO A 380 7.25 -14.31 -12.07
C PRO A 380 8.47 -13.41 -11.81
N ARG A 381 9.55 -14.01 -11.33
CA ARG A 381 10.81 -13.31 -11.11
C ARG A 381 11.55 -13.13 -12.44
N GLY A 382 12.00 -11.91 -12.70
CA GLY A 382 12.84 -11.58 -13.83
C GLY A 382 14.33 -11.95 -13.61
N PRO A 383 15.16 -11.81 -14.66
CA PRO A 383 16.57 -12.17 -14.63
C PRO A 383 17.41 -11.27 -13.70
N ASP A 384 16.95 -10.08 -13.40
CA ASP A 384 17.53 -9.13 -12.45
C ASP A 384 17.13 -9.38 -10.98
N GLY A 385 16.32 -10.43 -10.74
CA GLY A 385 15.81 -10.78 -9.41
C GLY A 385 14.56 -10.00 -8.99
N ARG A 386 14.06 -9.06 -9.80
CA ARG A 386 12.83 -8.31 -9.57
C ARG A 386 11.63 -9.01 -10.24
N PRO A 387 10.39 -8.73 -9.84
CA PRO A 387 9.22 -9.22 -10.54
C PRO A 387 9.14 -8.62 -11.94
N LEU A 388 8.68 -9.40 -12.93
CA LEU A 388 8.35 -8.86 -14.23
C LEU A 388 7.08 -8.00 -14.13
N PRO A 389 7.06 -6.80 -14.75
CA PRO A 389 5.91 -5.92 -14.70
C PRO A 389 4.70 -6.51 -15.43
N LEU A 390 3.50 -6.31 -14.89
CA LEU A 390 2.24 -6.74 -15.51
C LEU A 390 1.99 -6.03 -16.84
N PHE A 391 2.39 -4.76 -16.92
CA PHE A 391 2.28 -3.94 -18.11
C PHE A 391 3.44 -2.95 -18.23
N ASN A 392 3.70 -2.50 -19.45
CA ASN A 392 4.68 -1.46 -19.71
C ASN A 392 4.20 -0.11 -19.15
N ARG A 393 4.97 0.48 -18.22
CA ARG A 393 4.60 1.71 -17.49
C ARG A 393 4.44 2.95 -18.39
N ALA A 394 5.05 2.95 -19.57
CA ALA A 394 4.95 4.08 -20.51
C ALA A 394 3.77 3.93 -21.50
N THR A 395 3.40 2.70 -21.87
CA THR A 395 2.45 2.44 -22.95
C THR A 395 1.16 1.76 -22.50
N GLY A 396 1.12 1.21 -21.29
CA GLY A 396 0.00 0.40 -20.80
C GLY A 396 -0.14 -0.98 -21.46
N ALA A 397 0.80 -1.38 -22.31
CA ALA A 397 0.75 -2.69 -22.98
C ALA A 397 0.92 -3.82 -21.96
N LEU A 398 -0.07 -4.70 -21.84
CA LEU A 398 -0.07 -5.84 -20.92
C LEU A 398 0.92 -6.92 -21.40
N ALA A 399 1.66 -7.53 -20.46
CA ALA A 399 2.62 -8.59 -20.72
C ALA A 399 1.92 -9.97 -20.73
N PRO A 400 1.83 -10.69 -21.85
CA PRO A 400 1.05 -11.93 -21.95
C PRO A 400 1.50 -13.03 -20.99
N ASP A 401 2.82 -13.29 -20.90
CA ASP A 401 3.37 -14.34 -20.04
C ASP A 401 3.18 -14.02 -18.55
N VAL A 402 3.24 -12.73 -18.19
CA VAL A 402 3.00 -12.29 -16.81
C VAL A 402 1.54 -12.47 -16.42
N ARG A 403 0.59 -12.10 -17.32
CA ARG A 403 -0.85 -12.34 -17.09
C ARG A 403 -1.15 -13.82 -16.91
N GLN A 404 -0.58 -14.69 -17.73
CA GLN A 404 -0.73 -16.14 -17.58
C GLN A 404 -0.20 -16.64 -16.24
N TYR A 405 0.90 -16.07 -15.75
CA TYR A 405 1.46 -16.43 -14.45
C TYR A 405 0.56 -15.95 -13.30
N TRP A 406 -0.06 -14.76 -13.38
CA TRP A 406 -0.93 -14.18 -12.38
C TRP A 406 -2.16 -15.03 -12.08
N GLN A 407 -2.66 -15.81 -13.04
CA GLN A 407 -3.87 -16.65 -12.89
C GLN A 407 -3.84 -17.58 -11.68
N ARG A 408 -2.67 -17.94 -11.18
CA ARG A 408 -2.50 -18.75 -9.96
C ARG A 408 -2.89 -18.05 -8.67
N TYR A 409 -3.02 -16.72 -8.72
CA TYR A 409 -3.44 -15.88 -7.59
C TYR A 409 -4.87 -15.37 -7.73
N GLU A 410 -5.55 -15.65 -8.84
CA GLU A 410 -6.96 -15.30 -9.03
C GLU A 410 -7.85 -16.17 -8.14
N ILE A 411 -8.35 -15.58 -7.04
CA ILE A 411 -9.16 -16.32 -6.05
C ILE A 411 -10.43 -16.90 -6.69
N ALA A 412 -11.10 -16.12 -7.54
CA ALA A 412 -12.30 -16.54 -8.24
C ALA A 412 -12.05 -17.76 -9.14
N ARG A 413 -10.91 -17.80 -9.85
CA ARG A 413 -10.50 -18.94 -10.68
C ARG A 413 -10.19 -20.16 -9.83
N ILE A 414 -9.41 -20.00 -8.75
CA ILE A 414 -9.09 -21.11 -7.83
C ILE A 414 -10.38 -21.75 -7.31
N LEU A 415 -11.37 -20.96 -6.94
CA LEU A 415 -12.66 -21.48 -6.49
C LEU A 415 -13.45 -22.13 -7.61
N ARG A 416 -13.51 -21.54 -8.81
CA ARG A 416 -14.19 -22.13 -9.99
C ARG A 416 -13.63 -23.51 -10.34
N GLU A 417 -12.32 -23.64 -10.37
CA GLU A 417 -11.62 -24.88 -10.72
C GLU A 417 -11.72 -25.96 -9.62
N ASN A 418 -11.86 -25.57 -8.35
CA ASN A 418 -11.79 -26.49 -7.21
C ASN A 418 -13.06 -26.50 -6.35
N TRP A 419 -14.18 -26.00 -6.85
CA TRP A 419 -15.42 -25.86 -6.07
C TRP A 419 -15.91 -27.16 -5.42
N PRO A 420 -15.89 -28.34 -6.07
CA PRO A 420 -16.31 -29.57 -5.42
C PRO A 420 -15.55 -29.89 -4.14
N ALA A 421 -14.28 -29.52 -4.05
CA ALA A 421 -13.44 -29.76 -2.87
C ALA A 421 -13.50 -28.60 -1.86
N LEU A 422 -13.52 -27.35 -2.34
CA LEU A 422 -13.45 -26.16 -1.48
C LEU A 422 -14.81 -25.69 -1.01
N GLY A 423 -15.86 -25.80 -1.82
CA GLY A 423 -17.20 -25.29 -1.51
C GLY A 423 -17.73 -25.80 -0.17
N PRO A 424 -17.72 -27.10 0.11
CA PRO A 424 -18.16 -27.64 1.40
C PRO A 424 -17.35 -27.12 2.59
N LYS A 425 -16.03 -26.92 2.43
CA LYS A 425 -15.14 -26.43 3.48
C LYS A 425 -15.31 -24.95 3.78
N LEU A 426 -15.77 -24.19 2.80
CA LEU A 426 -15.98 -22.74 2.88
C LEU A 426 -17.40 -22.34 3.24
N GLN A 427 -18.29 -23.31 3.43
CA GLN A 427 -19.67 -23.04 3.78
C GLN A 427 -19.80 -22.20 5.05
N GLY A 428 -20.43 -21.01 4.94
CA GLY A 428 -20.62 -20.05 6.03
C GLY A 428 -19.33 -19.40 6.55
N LYS A 429 -18.21 -19.47 5.82
CA LYS A 429 -16.92 -18.90 6.23
C LYS A 429 -16.50 -17.64 5.47
N ILE A 430 -17.15 -17.31 4.38
CA ILE A 430 -16.89 -16.09 3.62
C ILE A 430 -18.06 -15.13 3.80
N ARG A 431 -17.77 -13.88 4.15
CA ARG A 431 -18.74 -12.78 4.27
C ARG A 431 -18.12 -11.49 3.75
N LEU A 432 -18.14 -11.35 2.43
CA LEU A 432 -17.61 -10.21 1.70
C LEU A 432 -18.63 -9.07 1.71
N VAL A 433 -18.18 -7.86 2.03
CA VAL A 433 -18.99 -6.64 1.93
C VAL A 433 -18.23 -5.57 1.16
N ILE A 434 -18.89 -4.96 0.18
CA ILE A 434 -18.33 -3.89 -0.64
C ILE A 434 -19.38 -2.83 -0.96
N GLY A 435 -18.91 -1.59 -1.16
CA GLY A 435 -19.74 -0.51 -1.68
C GLY A 435 -19.97 -0.63 -3.19
N ALA A 436 -21.17 -0.31 -3.67
CA ALA A 436 -21.47 -0.31 -5.09
C ALA A 436 -20.74 0.80 -5.87
N GLU A 437 -20.26 1.83 -5.16
CA GLU A 437 -19.56 2.99 -5.70
C GLU A 437 -18.08 3.00 -5.27
N ASP A 438 -17.45 1.81 -5.15
CA ASP A 438 -16.07 1.70 -4.72
C ASP A 438 -15.14 2.55 -5.60
N ASN A 439 -14.30 3.37 -4.97
CA ASN A 439 -13.48 4.39 -5.61
C ASN A 439 -12.39 3.84 -6.56
N PHE A 440 -12.09 2.54 -6.49
CA PHE A 440 -11.01 1.88 -7.22
C PHE A 440 -11.51 0.77 -8.16
N HIS A 441 -12.79 0.78 -8.52
CA HIS A 441 -13.45 -0.26 -9.34
C HIS A 441 -13.43 -1.67 -8.74
N LEU A 442 -13.19 -1.82 -7.43
CA LEU A 442 -13.14 -3.13 -6.77
C LEU A 442 -14.51 -3.81 -6.70
N ASN A 443 -15.59 -3.01 -6.78
CA ASN A 443 -16.97 -3.49 -6.89
C ASN A 443 -17.21 -4.31 -8.17
N GLU A 444 -16.48 -4.07 -9.25
CA GLU A 444 -16.63 -4.84 -10.50
C GLU A 444 -16.17 -6.30 -10.31
N ALA A 445 -14.93 -6.50 -9.83
CA ALA A 445 -14.41 -7.83 -9.52
C ALA A 445 -15.26 -8.54 -8.45
N SER A 446 -15.69 -7.78 -7.43
CA SER A 446 -16.55 -8.30 -6.37
C SER A 446 -17.92 -8.72 -6.91
N SER A 447 -18.53 -7.95 -7.83
CA SER A 447 -19.81 -8.30 -8.46
C SER A 447 -19.73 -9.59 -9.27
N LEU A 448 -18.64 -9.77 -10.05
CA LEU A 448 -18.38 -11.00 -10.80
C LEU A 448 -18.22 -12.21 -9.86
N PHE A 449 -17.48 -12.04 -8.77
CA PHE A 449 -17.27 -13.07 -7.77
C PHE A 449 -18.54 -13.43 -7.01
N CYS A 450 -19.29 -12.45 -6.56
CA CYS A 450 -20.53 -12.62 -5.81
C CYS A 450 -21.63 -13.23 -6.67
N GLY A 451 -21.75 -12.81 -7.94
CA GLY A 451 -22.69 -13.42 -8.90
C GLY A 451 -22.42 -14.90 -9.09
N TRP A 452 -21.14 -15.28 -9.26
CA TRP A 452 -20.75 -16.70 -9.36
C TRP A 452 -21.04 -17.48 -8.07
N LEU A 453 -20.79 -16.91 -6.89
CA LEU A 453 -21.15 -17.56 -5.62
C LEU A 453 -22.65 -17.77 -5.46
N ALA A 454 -23.46 -16.79 -5.90
CA ALA A 454 -24.91 -16.92 -5.91
C ALA A 454 -25.40 -18.07 -6.81
N GLU A 455 -24.80 -18.26 -8.00
CA GLU A 455 -25.04 -19.44 -8.85
C GLU A 455 -24.73 -20.77 -8.15
N LYS A 456 -23.89 -20.74 -7.13
CA LYS A 456 -23.53 -21.91 -6.28
C LYS A 456 -24.41 -22.02 -5.02
N GLY A 457 -25.49 -21.23 -4.92
CA GLY A 457 -26.38 -21.19 -3.75
C GLY A 457 -25.71 -20.58 -2.53
N ARG A 458 -24.83 -19.58 -2.72
CA ARG A 458 -24.07 -18.90 -1.67
C ARG A 458 -24.27 -17.39 -1.70
N GLU A 459 -25.52 -16.97 -1.83
CA GLU A 459 -25.94 -15.57 -1.75
C GLU A 459 -25.57 -14.94 -0.40
N ASP A 460 -25.47 -15.77 0.65
CA ASP A 460 -25.07 -15.38 2.01
C ASP A 460 -23.61 -14.94 2.14
N ALA A 461 -22.78 -15.24 1.15
CA ALA A 461 -21.34 -14.97 1.18
C ALA A 461 -20.96 -13.54 0.81
N CYS A 462 -21.87 -12.79 0.19
CA CYS A 462 -21.57 -11.45 -0.33
C CYS A 462 -22.70 -10.46 -0.08
N GLU A 463 -22.32 -9.18 0.13
CA GLU A 463 -23.23 -8.06 0.12
C GLU A 463 -22.60 -6.86 -0.60
N ILE A 464 -23.30 -6.30 -1.58
CA ILE A 464 -22.92 -5.07 -2.27
C ILE A 464 -23.85 -3.97 -1.79
N ILE A 465 -23.30 -2.95 -1.12
CA ILE A 465 -24.09 -1.91 -0.45
C ILE A 465 -24.26 -0.71 -1.39
N PRO A 466 -25.48 -0.37 -1.79
CA PRO A 466 -25.75 0.83 -2.57
C PRO A 466 -25.26 2.11 -1.86
N GLU A 467 -24.88 3.12 -2.63
CA GLU A 467 -24.49 4.45 -2.13
C GLU A 467 -23.27 4.42 -1.17
N ARG A 468 -22.49 3.34 -1.19
CA ARG A 468 -21.26 3.22 -0.42
C ARG A 468 -20.05 3.11 -1.33
N ASP A 469 -19.01 3.82 -0.91
CA ASP A 469 -17.69 3.84 -1.55
C ASP A 469 -16.63 3.15 -0.67
N HIS A 470 -15.40 3.13 -1.12
CA HIS A 470 -14.26 2.51 -0.44
C HIS A 470 -14.03 3.08 0.97
N PHE A 471 -14.21 4.38 1.15
CA PHE A 471 -13.84 5.09 2.38
C PHE A 471 -14.99 5.24 3.38
N ASN A 472 -16.24 5.14 2.92
CA ASN A 472 -17.41 5.34 3.77
C ASN A 472 -18.17 4.04 4.10
N LEU A 473 -17.72 2.87 3.62
CA LEU A 473 -18.36 1.57 3.76
C LEU A 473 -18.70 1.22 5.21
N HIS A 474 -17.83 1.56 6.16
CA HIS A 474 -17.98 1.21 7.58
C HIS A 474 -18.94 2.11 8.35
N ARG A 475 -19.42 3.21 7.76
CA ARG A 475 -20.37 4.12 8.42
C ARG A 475 -21.74 3.46 8.61
N PRO A 476 -22.53 3.91 9.60
CA PRO A 476 -23.89 3.43 9.80
C PRO A 476 -24.73 3.41 8.50
N TYR A 477 -25.54 2.36 8.33
CA TYR A 477 -26.41 2.16 7.18
C TYR A 477 -27.74 1.54 7.62
N LYS A 478 -28.75 1.51 6.75
CA LYS A 478 -30.11 1.01 7.06
C LYS A 478 -30.10 -0.39 7.66
N THR A 479 -29.31 -1.31 7.08
CA THR A 479 -29.22 -2.71 7.51
C THR A 479 -28.28 -2.93 8.70
N TYR A 480 -27.42 -1.98 9.03
CA TYR A 480 -26.52 -2.00 10.20
C TYR A 480 -26.34 -0.59 10.80
N PRO A 481 -27.33 -0.14 11.54
CA PRO A 481 -27.40 1.24 12.06
C PRO A 481 -26.26 1.61 13.03
N LYS A 482 -25.54 0.61 13.59
CA LYS A 482 -24.35 0.80 14.40
C LYS A 482 -23.05 0.73 13.60
N GLY A 483 -23.12 0.63 12.27
CA GLY A 483 -21.98 0.51 11.38
C GLY A 483 -21.56 -0.94 11.10
N LEU A 484 -20.81 -1.14 10.01
CA LEU A 484 -20.42 -2.47 9.52
C LEU A 484 -19.52 -3.21 10.51
N ASN A 485 -18.63 -2.51 11.21
CA ASN A 485 -17.74 -3.15 12.20
C ASN A 485 -18.51 -3.84 13.33
N GLN A 486 -19.65 -3.27 13.78
CA GLN A 486 -20.48 -3.90 14.79
C GLN A 486 -21.19 -5.15 14.25
N ARG A 487 -21.69 -5.08 13.02
CA ARG A 487 -22.27 -6.26 12.36
C ARG A 487 -21.27 -7.39 12.21
N ILE A 488 -20.05 -7.11 11.76
CA ILE A 488 -18.96 -8.10 11.65
C ILE A 488 -18.70 -8.75 13.00
N ASP A 489 -18.63 -7.97 14.07
CA ASP A 489 -18.44 -8.49 15.43
C ASP A 489 -19.59 -9.41 15.87
N ASP A 490 -20.84 -9.00 15.62
CA ASP A 490 -22.02 -9.80 15.95
C ASP A 490 -22.04 -11.15 15.20
N GLU A 491 -21.62 -11.17 13.93
CA GLU A 491 -21.49 -12.39 13.13
C GLU A 491 -20.37 -13.29 13.65
N MET A 492 -19.20 -12.73 14.01
CA MET A 492 -18.10 -13.48 14.65
C MET A 492 -18.55 -14.07 15.99
N ARG A 493 -19.29 -13.31 16.79
CA ARG A 493 -19.88 -13.77 18.06
C ARG A 493 -20.85 -14.92 17.84
N ALA A 494 -21.70 -14.84 16.83
CA ALA A 494 -22.62 -15.91 16.47
C ALA A 494 -21.88 -17.18 16.01
N GLN A 495 -20.83 -17.01 15.21
CA GLN A 495 -19.95 -18.10 14.74
C GLN A 495 -19.23 -18.78 15.93
N TRP A 496 -18.69 -18.00 16.87
CA TRP A 496 -18.02 -18.54 18.04
C TRP A 496 -18.96 -19.32 18.98
N LYS A 497 -20.22 -18.93 19.06
CA LYS A 497 -21.23 -19.66 19.85
C LYS A 497 -21.59 -21.00 19.23
N LYS A 498 -21.60 -21.15 17.90
CA LYS A 498 -21.94 -22.39 17.19
C LYS A 498 -20.94 -23.55 17.39
N ARG A 499 -19.74 -23.29 17.91
CA ARG A 499 -18.73 -24.34 18.18
C ARG A 499 -19.11 -25.33 19.26
N ARG A 500 -20.10 -24.96 20.09
CA ARG A 500 -20.64 -25.82 21.17
C ARG A 500 -21.71 -26.75 20.62
#